data_8e47cd9d261ef4bd56e84f728811d487
#
_entry.id   8e47cd9d261ef4bd56e84f728811d487
#
_cell.length_a   1.000
_cell.length_b   1.000
_cell.length_c   1.000
_cell.angle_alpha   90.00
_cell.angle_beta   90.00
_cell.angle_gamma   90.00
#
_symmetry.space_group_name_H-M   'P 1'
#
loop_
_entity.id
_entity.type
_entity.pdbx_description
1 polymer ?
#
loop_
_entity_poly.entity_id
_entity_poly.type
_entity_poly.pdbx_seq_one_letter_code
_entity_poly.pdbx_strand_id
1 'polypeptide(L)'
;MLIPEGKFTLGLNPQSTILQFMSEKTSALNAQPEQQYFLEAFYIDQFEVTYEEFMKFKPQAQYPIRQMHLPVRGVSWYEADAYCHWIGKRLPMEYEWEKAARGSDNRLFVWGNDFEKGTANFGKQVQPVNALKGDVSSYSIWGMNGNVSEWTSSWYQPYPESVLQDKNYGKKFKVTRGGSIHKREHGFLQQFAMLPYRNFSPPEMRFWDTGFRCAKSATRRGQRDAGPKMQ
;
A
#
# COMPACT_ATOMS: atom_id res chain seq x y z
N MET A 1 5.16 11.49 6.29
CA MET A 1 4.00 12.43 6.32
C MET A 1 3.09 12.02 7.46
N LEU A 2 2.48 12.96 8.17
CA LEU A 2 1.48 12.68 9.22
C LEU A 2 0.12 12.49 8.57
N ILE A 3 -0.52 11.37 8.87
CA ILE A 3 -1.93 11.10 8.54
C ILE A 3 -2.73 11.32 9.83
N PRO A 4 -3.68 12.27 9.87
CA PRO A 4 -4.42 12.60 11.08
C PRO A 4 -5.35 11.46 11.49
N GLU A 5 -5.63 11.39 12.79
CA GLU A 5 -6.69 10.49 13.30
C GLU A 5 -8.04 10.85 12.70
N GLY A 6 -8.93 9.89 12.64
CA GLY A 6 -10.30 10.12 12.17
C GLY A 6 -10.84 9.00 11.30
N LYS A 7 -12.12 9.14 10.97
CA LYS A 7 -12.82 8.22 10.08
C LYS A 7 -12.41 8.44 8.62
N PHE A 8 -12.42 7.38 7.86
CA PHE A 8 -12.32 7.39 6.40
C PHE A 8 -13.17 6.25 5.84
N THR A 9 -13.44 6.28 4.54
CA THR A 9 -14.16 5.21 3.87
C THR A 9 -13.19 4.11 3.46
N LEU A 10 -13.31 2.93 4.08
CA LEU A 10 -12.58 1.72 3.77
C LEU A 10 -13.38 0.88 2.77
N GLY A 11 -12.70 0.31 1.77
CA GLY A 11 -13.29 -0.68 0.90
C GLY A 11 -14.09 -0.11 -0.27
N LEU A 12 -14.88 -0.96 -0.91
CA LEU A 12 -15.66 -0.66 -2.11
C LEU A 12 -17.15 -0.91 -1.90
N ASN A 13 -17.97 0.01 -2.43
CA ASN A 13 -19.40 -0.21 -2.54
C ASN A 13 -19.69 -1.27 -3.61
N PRO A 14 -20.42 -2.37 -3.31
CA PRO A 14 -20.76 -3.40 -4.27
C PRO A 14 -21.66 -2.90 -5.43
N GLN A 15 -22.35 -1.79 -5.22
CA GLN A 15 -23.20 -1.15 -6.23
C GLN A 15 -22.46 -0.08 -7.06
N SER A 16 -21.17 0.12 -6.81
CA SER A 16 -20.37 1.07 -7.58
C SER A 16 -20.43 0.69 -9.08
N THR A 17 -20.75 1.68 -9.91
CA THR A 17 -20.82 1.51 -11.37
C THR A 17 -19.54 0.97 -11.99
N ILE A 18 -18.39 1.26 -11.36
CA ILE A 18 -17.09 0.75 -11.83
C ILE A 18 -17.01 -0.78 -11.73
N LEU A 19 -17.69 -1.41 -10.76
CA LEU A 19 -17.74 -2.87 -10.64
C LEU A 19 -18.56 -3.52 -11.77
N GLN A 20 -19.43 -2.78 -12.44
CA GLN A 20 -20.22 -3.28 -13.55
C GLN A 20 -19.37 -3.47 -14.82
N PHE A 21 -18.26 -2.73 -14.94
CA PHE A 21 -17.33 -2.82 -16.06
C PHE A 21 -16.16 -3.78 -15.81
N MET A 22 -16.06 -4.37 -14.61
CA MET A 22 -14.99 -5.31 -14.29
C MET A 22 -15.30 -6.68 -14.87
N SER A 23 -14.42 -7.19 -15.72
CA SER A 23 -14.52 -8.53 -16.29
C SER A 23 -14.43 -9.65 -15.24
N GLU A 24 -13.77 -9.38 -14.12
CA GLU A 24 -13.65 -10.28 -12.96
C GLU A 24 -14.22 -9.61 -11.72
N LYS A 25 -15.53 -9.68 -11.54
CA LYS A 25 -16.22 -9.16 -10.34
C LYS A 25 -15.68 -9.77 -9.04
N THR A 26 -15.12 -10.97 -9.10
CA THR A 26 -14.61 -11.71 -7.95
C THR A 26 -13.41 -11.06 -7.30
N SER A 27 -12.53 -10.40 -8.05
CA SER A 27 -11.30 -9.80 -7.51
C SER A 27 -11.54 -8.54 -6.66
N ALA A 28 -12.66 -7.85 -6.86
CA ALA A 28 -13.02 -6.67 -6.05
C ALA A 28 -13.91 -7.01 -4.85
N LEU A 29 -14.47 -8.24 -4.79
CA LEU A 29 -15.31 -8.67 -3.67
C LEU A 29 -14.53 -8.70 -2.34
N ASN A 30 -13.22 -8.94 -2.40
CA ASN A 30 -12.37 -8.97 -1.21
C ASN A 30 -12.14 -7.59 -0.58
N ALA A 31 -12.50 -6.51 -1.28
CA ALA A 31 -12.48 -5.14 -0.78
C ALA A 31 -13.85 -4.66 -0.28
N GLN A 32 -14.79 -5.56 -0.05
CA GLN A 32 -16.14 -5.26 0.44
C GLN A 32 -16.33 -5.74 1.89
N PRO A 33 -17.25 -5.09 2.64
CA PRO A 33 -18.08 -3.94 2.25
C PRO A 33 -17.32 -2.61 2.32
N GLU A 34 -17.89 -1.59 1.67
CA GLU A 34 -17.53 -0.20 1.96
C GLU A 34 -18.07 0.18 3.34
N GLN A 35 -17.22 0.75 4.18
CA GLN A 35 -17.57 1.08 5.55
C GLN A 35 -16.78 2.27 6.10
N GLN A 36 -17.34 2.95 7.09
CA GLN A 36 -16.61 3.97 7.84
C GLN A 36 -15.69 3.31 8.86
N TYR A 37 -14.39 3.55 8.72
CA TYR A 37 -13.37 2.97 9.60
C TYR A 37 -12.58 4.08 10.29
N PHE A 38 -12.36 3.96 11.60
CA PHE A 38 -11.57 4.91 12.37
C PHE A 38 -10.12 4.42 12.50
N LEU A 39 -9.18 5.29 12.23
CA LEU A 39 -7.76 5.07 12.51
C LEU A 39 -7.21 6.18 13.39
N GLU A 40 -6.37 5.80 14.36
CA GLU A 40 -5.52 6.71 15.11
C GLU A 40 -4.52 7.38 14.14
N ALA A 41 -3.94 8.52 14.56
CA ALA A 41 -2.91 9.19 13.78
C ALA A 41 -1.66 8.33 13.61
N PHE A 42 -1.03 8.39 12.44
CA PHE A 42 0.21 7.69 12.15
C PHE A 42 1.06 8.47 11.15
N TYR A 43 2.34 8.16 11.11
CA TYR A 43 3.25 8.62 10.07
C TYR A 43 3.42 7.53 9.01
N ILE A 44 3.50 7.94 7.75
CA ILE A 44 3.85 7.07 6.61
C ILE A 44 4.88 7.77 5.74
N ASP A 45 5.76 7.00 5.11
CA ASP A 45 6.75 7.55 4.20
C ASP A 45 6.09 8.17 2.98
N GLN A 46 6.61 9.31 2.55
CA GLN A 46 6.09 10.05 1.41
C GLN A 46 6.27 9.26 0.10
N PHE A 47 7.38 8.55 0.00
CA PHE A 47 7.78 7.76 -1.15
C PHE A 47 7.94 6.29 -0.79
N GLU A 48 7.98 5.42 -1.78
CA GLU A 48 8.46 4.05 -1.62
C GLU A 48 9.94 4.07 -1.21
N VAL A 49 10.39 3.05 -0.48
CA VAL A 49 11.80 2.88 -0.13
C VAL A 49 12.62 2.66 -1.40
N THR A 50 13.69 3.42 -1.56
CA THR A 50 14.58 3.36 -2.73
C THR A 50 15.66 2.29 -2.59
N TYR A 51 16.29 1.92 -3.72
CA TYR A 51 17.50 1.06 -3.68
C TYR A 51 18.62 1.68 -2.86
N GLU A 52 18.83 3.00 -2.94
CA GLU A 52 19.85 3.71 -2.16
C GLU A 52 19.63 3.55 -0.64
N GLU A 53 18.40 3.69 -0.20
CA GLU A 53 18.05 3.53 1.21
C GLU A 53 18.17 2.06 1.64
N PHE A 54 17.70 1.12 0.83
CA PHE A 54 17.74 -0.31 1.14
C PHE A 54 19.17 -0.86 1.18
N MET A 55 20.09 -0.35 0.36
CA MET A 55 21.51 -0.71 0.42
C MET A 55 22.18 -0.39 1.75
N LYS A 56 21.72 0.64 2.48
CA LYS A 56 22.22 0.94 3.82
C LYS A 56 21.92 -0.18 4.83
N PHE A 57 20.81 -0.88 4.61
CA PHE A 57 20.41 -2.06 5.40
C PHE A 57 21.13 -3.33 4.94
N LYS A 58 21.33 -3.50 3.63
CA LYS A 58 22.01 -4.65 3.01
C LYS A 58 23.20 -4.21 2.15
N PRO A 59 24.33 -3.79 2.74
CA PRO A 59 25.47 -3.25 1.98
C PRO A 59 26.10 -4.24 0.99
N GLN A 60 25.97 -5.53 1.24
CA GLN A 60 26.45 -6.60 0.35
C GLN A 60 25.60 -6.77 -0.92
N ALA A 61 24.38 -6.24 -0.94
CA ALA A 61 23.54 -6.27 -2.13
C ALA A 61 24.02 -5.18 -3.09
N GLN A 62 24.48 -5.59 -4.26
CA GLN A 62 24.97 -4.66 -5.29
C GLN A 62 23.85 -4.34 -6.27
N TYR A 63 23.49 -3.06 -6.36
CA TYR A 63 22.55 -2.55 -7.35
C TYR A 63 23.23 -1.55 -8.29
N PRO A 64 22.82 -1.49 -9.57
CA PRO A 64 23.37 -0.51 -10.50
C PRO A 64 23.11 0.93 -10.04
N ILE A 65 24.11 1.80 -10.11
CA ILE A 65 24.02 3.23 -9.69
C ILE A 65 22.81 3.93 -10.31
N ARG A 66 22.50 3.63 -11.58
CA ARG A 66 21.32 4.18 -12.28
C ARG A 66 19.97 3.83 -11.64
N GLN A 67 19.92 2.87 -10.71
CA GLN A 67 18.69 2.44 -10.05
C GLN A 67 18.51 3.03 -8.65
N MET A 68 19.47 3.77 -8.13
CA MET A 68 19.48 4.24 -6.73
C MET A 68 18.22 5.00 -6.32
N HIS A 69 17.65 5.81 -7.22
CA HIS A 69 16.44 6.59 -6.95
C HIS A 69 15.14 5.88 -7.34
N LEU A 70 15.23 4.65 -7.82
CA LEU A 70 14.05 3.83 -8.10
C LEU A 70 13.57 3.16 -6.80
N PRO A 71 12.26 2.84 -6.68
CA PRO A 71 11.78 2.02 -5.58
C PRO A 71 12.47 0.66 -5.59
N VAL A 72 12.91 0.21 -4.42
CA VAL A 72 13.41 -1.15 -4.24
C VAL A 72 12.28 -2.15 -4.50
N ARG A 73 12.60 -3.22 -5.21
CA ARG A 73 11.65 -4.27 -5.60
C ARG A 73 12.34 -5.62 -5.66
N GLY A 74 11.56 -6.68 -5.81
CA GLY A 74 12.12 -8.03 -5.76
C GLY A 74 12.56 -8.42 -4.35
N VAL A 75 11.95 -7.82 -3.33
CA VAL A 75 12.16 -8.12 -1.91
C VAL A 75 10.97 -8.93 -1.38
N SER A 76 11.24 -9.86 -0.47
CA SER A 76 10.20 -10.58 0.26
C SER A 76 9.56 -9.67 1.31
N TRP A 77 8.38 -10.07 1.80
CA TRP A 77 7.74 -9.37 2.90
C TRP A 77 8.66 -9.30 4.14
N TYR A 78 9.36 -10.40 4.44
CA TYR A 78 10.28 -10.47 5.58
C TYR A 78 11.43 -9.46 5.48
N GLU A 79 11.95 -9.23 4.28
CA GLU A 79 13.02 -8.25 4.06
C GLU A 79 12.50 -6.81 4.17
N ALA A 80 11.29 -6.56 3.65
CA ALA A 80 10.64 -5.27 3.76
C ALA A 80 10.32 -4.93 5.23
N ASP A 81 9.79 -5.88 5.98
CA ASP A 81 9.47 -5.74 7.40
C ASP A 81 10.74 -5.52 8.24
N ALA A 82 11.78 -6.33 8.00
CA ALA A 82 13.07 -6.19 8.68
C ALA A 82 13.74 -4.84 8.41
N TYR A 83 13.66 -4.31 7.17
CA TYR A 83 14.15 -2.98 6.84
C TYR A 83 13.40 -1.90 7.63
N CYS A 84 12.06 -1.92 7.63
CA CYS A 84 11.29 -0.93 8.37
C CYS A 84 11.61 -0.97 9.87
N HIS A 85 11.76 -2.15 10.47
CA HIS A 85 12.17 -2.28 11.87
C HIS A 85 13.59 -1.74 12.11
N TRP A 86 14.52 -1.99 11.20
CA TRP A 86 15.89 -1.49 11.30
C TRP A 86 15.96 0.05 11.39
N ILE A 87 15.07 0.77 10.68
CA ILE A 87 14.98 2.23 10.78
C ILE A 87 14.01 2.72 11.88
N GLY A 88 13.57 1.85 12.78
CA GLY A 88 12.66 2.20 13.89
C GLY A 88 11.22 2.49 13.45
N LYS A 89 10.80 1.88 12.35
CA LYS A 89 9.45 1.93 11.79
C LYS A 89 8.86 0.52 11.64
N ARG A 90 7.76 0.38 10.94
CA ARG A 90 7.11 -0.88 10.55
C ARG A 90 6.51 -0.76 9.15
N LEU A 91 6.10 -1.86 8.55
CA LEU A 91 5.22 -1.77 7.39
C LEU A 91 3.86 -1.14 7.78
N PRO A 92 3.21 -0.38 6.90
CA PRO A 92 1.86 0.12 7.15
C PRO A 92 0.87 -1.05 7.20
N MET A 93 -0.18 -0.94 8.02
CA MET A 93 -1.36 -1.79 7.84
C MET A 93 -2.04 -1.44 6.51
N GLU A 94 -2.75 -2.39 5.91
CA GLU A 94 -3.46 -2.12 4.66
C GLU A 94 -4.49 -0.99 4.79
N TYR A 95 -5.11 -0.84 5.95
CA TYR A 95 -6.06 0.24 6.23
C TYR A 95 -5.39 1.61 6.36
N GLU A 96 -4.17 1.65 6.92
CA GLU A 96 -3.34 2.85 6.96
C GLU A 96 -2.92 3.26 5.55
N TRP A 97 -2.47 2.28 4.75
CA TRP A 97 -2.11 2.51 3.37
C TRP A 97 -3.30 3.08 2.57
N GLU A 98 -4.49 2.47 2.71
CA GLU A 98 -5.69 2.92 2.00
C GLU A 98 -6.11 4.34 2.42
N LYS A 99 -6.10 4.65 3.73
CA LYS A 99 -6.40 6.01 4.21
C LYS A 99 -5.40 7.03 3.66
N ALA A 100 -4.10 6.71 3.69
CA ALA A 100 -3.05 7.59 3.17
C ALA A 100 -3.20 7.87 1.66
N ALA A 101 -3.70 6.89 0.91
CA ALA A 101 -3.93 6.98 -0.52
C ALA A 101 -5.22 7.74 -0.87
N ARG A 102 -6.35 7.36 -0.26
CA ARG A 102 -7.69 7.86 -0.62
C ARG A 102 -8.06 9.19 0.00
N GLY A 103 -7.44 9.52 1.14
CA GLY A 103 -7.92 10.67 1.92
C GLY A 103 -9.26 10.37 2.60
N SER A 104 -10.12 11.40 2.67
CA SER A 104 -11.44 11.32 3.31
C SER A 104 -12.62 11.32 2.33
N ASP A 105 -12.38 11.50 1.04
CA ASP A 105 -13.41 11.74 0.01
C ASP A 105 -13.78 10.52 -0.85
N ASN A 106 -13.36 9.32 -0.42
CA ASN A 106 -13.75 8.03 -1.03
C ASN A 106 -13.35 7.85 -2.51
N ARG A 107 -12.31 8.53 -2.97
CA ARG A 107 -11.83 8.43 -4.36
C ARG A 107 -11.27 7.03 -4.70
N LEU A 108 -11.37 6.64 -5.98
CA LEU A 108 -10.85 5.37 -6.49
C LEU A 108 -9.38 5.47 -6.91
N PHE A 109 -8.95 6.65 -7.33
CA PHE A 109 -7.57 6.98 -7.70
C PHE A 109 -7.17 8.27 -6.97
N VAL A 110 -5.89 8.53 -6.78
CA VAL A 110 -5.46 9.77 -6.08
C VAL A 110 -5.94 11.04 -6.79
N TRP A 111 -6.24 10.99 -8.07
CA TRP A 111 -6.74 12.11 -8.88
C TRP A 111 -8.28 12.19 -8.97
N GLY A 112 -9.03 11.18 -8.50
CA GLY A 112 -10.50 11.17 -8.55
C GLY A 112 -11.09 9.79 -8.78
N ASN A 113 -12.26 9.73 -9.44
CA ASN A 113 -12.99 8.47 -9.65
C ASN A 113 -12.88 7.92 -11.08
N ASP A 114 -12.49 8.75 -12.04
CA ASP A 114 -12.31 8.32 -13.42
C ASP A 114 -10.87 7.91 -13.68
N PHE A 115 -10.68 6.84 -14.46
CA PHE A 115 -9.34 6.40 -14.81
C PHE A 115 -8.71 7.32 -15.85
N GLU A 116 -7.55 7.90 -15.50
CA GLU A 116 -6.77 8.75 -16.39
C GLU A 116 -5.45 8.07 -16.79
N LYS A 117 -5.34 7.74 -18.08
CA LYS A 117 -4.12 7.13 -18.59
C LYS A 117 -2.95 8.12 -18.56
N GLY A 118 -1.82 7.67 -18.01
CA GLY A 118 -0.57 8.47 -17.96
C GLY A 118 -0.39 9.28 -16.68
N THR A 119 -1.38 9.34 -15.81
CA THR A 119 -1.30 10.02 -14.51
C THR A 119 -0.44 9.24 -13.52
N ALA A 120 -0.54 7.91 -13.52
CA ALA A 120 0.34 7.02 -12.78
C ALA A 120 1.16 6.13 -13.73
N ASN A 121 2.19 5.47 -13.19
CA ASN A 121 3.07 4.62 -13.97
C ASN A 121 2.57 3.17 -14.05
N PHE A 122 1.95 2.84 -15.17
CA PHE A 122 1.57 1.48 -15.57
C PHE A 122 2.38 1.01 -16.79
N GLY A 123 3.52 1.66 -17.05
CA GLY A 123 4.37 1.39 -18.20
C GLY A 123 5.21 0.11 -18.05
N LYS A 124 6.25 0.03 -18.85
CA LYS A 124 7.15 -1.14 -18.87
C LYS A 124 8.34 -1.02 -17.90
N GLN A 125 8.61 0.18 -17.41
CA GLN A 125 9.78 0.48 -16.58
C GLN A 125 9.37 1.28 -15.36
N VAL A 126 9.96 0.94 -14.23
CA VAL A 126 9.82 1.68 -12.98
C VAL A 126 10.46 3.06 -13.13
N GLN A 127 9.82 4.06 -12.57
CA GLN A 127 10.27 5.45 -12.55
C GLN A 127 10.82 5.82 -11.15
N PRO A 128 11.67 6.85 -11.06
CA PRO A 128 12.07 7.41 -9.76
C PRO A 128 10.84 7.75 -8.90
N VAL A 129 10.96 7.54 -7.59
CA VAL A 129 9.85 7.67 -6.62
C VAL A 129 9.16 9.05 -6.62
N ASN A 130 9.81 10.07 -7.15
CA ASN A 130 9.32 11.45 -7.24
C ASN A 130 9.01 11.91 -8.67
N ALA A 131 8.94 11.01 -9.64
CA ALA A 131 8.79 11.37 -11.06
C ALA A 131 7.34 11.70 -11.45
N LEU A 132 6.35 11.06 -10.81
CA LEU A 132 4.95 11.11 -11.24
C LEU A 132 4.14 12.08 -10.39
N LYS A 133 4.13 13.36 -10.80
CA LYS A 133 3.41 14.42 -10.08
C LYS A 133 1.89 14.27 -10.09
N GLY A 134 1.32 13.46 -10.98
CA GLY A 134 -0.10 13.14 -11.01
C GLY A 134 -0.52 12.05 -10.02
N ASP A 135 0.42 11.19 -9.61
CA ASP A 135 0.15 10.09 -8.66
C ASP A 135 0.55 10.49 -7.24
N VAL A 136 -0.16 11.50 -6.71
CA VAL A 136 0.10 12.07 -5.37
C VAL A 136 -1.23 12.19 -4.63
N SER A 137 -1.33 11.59 -3.44
CA SER A 137 -2.54 11.65 -2.62
C SER A 137 -2.74 13.04 -1.98
N SER A 138 -3.94 13.28 -1.44
CA SER A 138 -4.27 14.50 -0.69
C SER A 138 -3.37 14.74 0.53
N TYR A 139 -2.70 13.70 1.03
CA TYR A 139 -1.69 13.79 2.09
C TYR A 139 -0.26 13.91 1.58
N SER A 140 -0.08 14.21 0.27
CA SER A 140 1.24 14.33 -0.38
C SER A 140 2.05 13.04 -0.36
N ILE A 141 1.40 11.89 -0.44
CA ILE A 141 2.03 10.57 -0.60
C ILE A 141 2.08 10.23 -2.08
N TRP A 142 3.24 9.87 -2.58
CA TRP A 142 3.51 9.63 -4.00
C TRP A 142 3.44 8.14 -4.33
N GLY A 143 3.11 7.81 -5.60
CA GLY A 143 3.19 6.45 -6.14
C GLY A 143 2.14 5.49 -5.57
N MET A 144 0.92 5.99 -5.26
CA MET A 144 -0.10 5.16 -4.63
C MET A 144 -0.91 4.32 -5.63
N ASN A 145 -1.01 4.76 -6.89
CA ASN A 145 -1.78 4.04 -7.90
C ASN A 145 -0.95 3.15 -8.81
N GLY A 146 0.37 3.44 -8.96
CA GLY A 146 1.21 2.75 -9.92
C GLY A 146 2.66 2.60 -9.47
N ASN A 147 3.57 2.43 -10.41
CA ASN A 147 5.00 2.23 -10.23
C ASN A 147 5.35 0.85 -9.66
N VAL A 148 5.19 0.61 -8.35
CA VAL A 148 5.32 -0.71 -7.73
C VAL A 148 4.16 -0.98 -6.78
N SER A 149 3.69 -2.23 -6.73
CA SER A 149 2.81 -2.67 -5.65
C SER A 149 3.59 -2.69 -4.33
N GLU A 150 2.90 -2.55 -3.21
CA GLU A 150 3.56 -2.39 -1.91
C GLU A 150 3.13 -3.42 -0.89
N TRP A 151 4.11 -4.03 -0.23
CA TRP A 151 3.86 -4.89 0.92
C TRP A 151 3.25 -4.10 2.08
N THR A 152 2.23 -4.69 2.73
CA THR A 152 1.68 -4.19 4.00
C THR A 152 1.93 -5.17 5.13
N SER A 153 1.78 -4.75 6.39
CA SER A 153 1.91 -5.63 7.54
C SER A 153 0.75 -6.63 7.69
N SER A 154 -0.38 -6.34 7.03
CA SER A 154 -1.63 -7.08 7.20
C SER A 154 -1.55 -8.48 6.60
N TRP A 155 -2.07 -9.48 7.34
CA TRP A 155 -2.46 -10.75 6.77
C TRP A 155 -3.73 -10.59 5.94
N TYR A 156 -3.87 -11.38 4.89
CA TYR A 156 -5.07 -11.38 4.06
C TYR A 156 -6.23 -12.00 4.85
N GLN A 157 -7.12 -11.12 5.32
CA GLN A 157 -8.30 -11.44 6.12
C GLN A 157 -9.53 -10.78 5.53
N PRO A 158 -10.76 -11.25 5.80
CA PRO A 158 -11.95 -10.52 5.42
C PRO A 158 -11.97 -9.15 6.10
N TYR A 159 -12.51 -8.15 5.41
CA TYR A 159 -12.86 -6.90 6.08
C TYR A 159 -13.95 -7.14 7.13
N PRO A 160 -14.03 -6.31 8.18
CA PRO A 160 -15.17 -6.38 9.11
C PRO A 160 -16.50 -6.41 8.34
N GLU A 161 -17.45 -7.23 8.79
CA GLU A 161 -18.77 -7.43 8.17
C GLU A 161 -18.76 -8.02 6.74
N SER A 162 -17.61 -8.42 6.21
CA SER A 162 -17.55 -9.09 4.91
C SER A 162 -18.21 -10.47 4.97
N VAL A 163 -19.08 -10.73 4.00
CA VAL A 163 -19.73 -12.05 3.83
C VAL A 163 -18.97 -12.96 2.87
N LEU A 164 -17.91 -12.46 2.24
CA LEU A 164 -17.08 -13.22 1.33
C LEU A 164 -16.38 -14.36 2.08
N GLN A 165 -16.51 -15.57 1.56
CA GLN A 165 -15.73 -16.72 1.99
C GLN A 165 -14.60 -16.96 0.99
N ASP A 166 -13.34 -16.84 1.44
CA ASP A 166 -12.17 -17.10 0.61
C ASP A 166 -11.25 -18.10 1.33
N LYS A 167 -10.92 -19.21 0.66
CA LYS A 167 -10.00 -20.23 1.17
C LYS A 167 -8.59 -19.70 1.45
N ASN A 168 -8.25 -18.53 0.90
CA ASN A 168 -6.97 -17.87 1.05
C ASN A 168 -6.88 -17.00 2.32
N TYR A 169 -7.99 -16.77 3.01
CA TYR A 169 -7.98 -16.06 4.29
C TYR A 169 -7.16 -16.80 5.35
N GLY A 170 -6.59 -16.04 6.27
CA GLY A 170 -5.77 -16.55 7.37
C GLY A 170 -4.32 -16.06 7.33
N LYS A 171 -3.46 -16.69 8.12
CA LYS A 171 -2.03 -16.37 8.19
C LYS A 171 -1.21 -17.08 7.10
N LYS A 172 -1.65 -17.01 5.85
CA LYS A 172 -1.01 -17.63 4.68
C LYS A 172 -0.42 -16.59 3.73
N PHE A 173 -1.12 -15.49 3.54
CA PHE A 173 -0.77 -14.47 2.56
C PHE A 173 -0.73 -13.09 3.20
N LYS A 174 0.19 -12.26 2.76
CA LYS A 174 0.27 -10.84 3.10
C LYS A 174 -0.41 -10.01 2.03
N VAL A 175 -1.09 -8.94 2.45
CA VAL A 175 -1.74 -8.01 1.53
C VAL A 175 -0.69 -7.13 0.86
N THR A 176 -0.81 -6.97 -0.45
CA THR A 176 -0.12 -5.94 -1.23
C THR A 176 -1.14 -4.94 -1.77
N ARG A 177 -0.75 -3.68 -1.87
CA ARG A 177 -1.60 -2.56 -2.26
C ARG A 177 -0.96 -1.76 -3.40
N GLY A 178 -1.79 -0.99 -4.10
CA GLY A 178 -1.37 -0.21 -5.23
C GLY A 178 -1.18 -1.03 -6.51
N GLY A 179 -1.30 -0.37 -7.65
CA GLY A 179 -0.94 -0.93 -8.93
C GLY A 179 0.58 -1.00 -9.11
N SER A 180 1.00 -1.55 -10.23
CA SER A 180 2.41 -1.65 -10.58
C SER A 180 2.61 -1.44 -12.07
N ILE A 181 3.87 -1.34 -12.50
CA ILE A 181 4.23 -1.43 -13.91
C ILE A 181 3.65 -2.70 -14.51
N HIS A 182 3.28 -2.62 -15.76
CA HIS A 182 2.48 -3.61 -16.46
C HIS A 182 2.98 -5.06 -16.28
N LYS A 183 2.10 -5.92 -15.76
CA LYS A 183 2.26 -7.37 -15.75
C LYS A 183 1.83 -7.92 -17.10
N ARG A 184 2.76 -8.42 -17.89
CA ARG A 184 2.48 -8.96 -19.23
C ARG A 184 1.48 -10.11 -19.23
N GLU A 185 1.36 -10.84 -18.14
CA GLU A 185 0.59 -12.08 -18.05
C GLU A 185 -0.93 -11.86 -18.01
N HIS A 186 -1.40 -10.72 -17.50
CA HIS A 186 -2.82 -10.43 -17.29
C HIS A 186 -3.35 -9.21 -18.05
N GLY A 187 -2.50 -8.51 -18.80
CA GLY A 187 -2.88 -7.22 -19.37
C GLY A 187 -3.06 -6.16 -18.26
N PHE A 188 -3.18 -4.90 -18.67
CA PHE A 188 -3.53 -3.83 -17.76
C PHE A 188 -5.06 -3.82 -17.57
N LEU A 189 -5.49 -4.08 -16.33
CA LEU A 189 -6.88 -3.89 -15.93
C LEU A 189 -6.92 -2.69 -14.97
N GLN A 190 -7.79 -1.72 -15.27
CA GLN A 190 -7.93 -0.48 -14.45
C GLN A 190 -8.16 -0.76 -12.97
N GLN A 191 -8.81 -1.89 -12.66
CA GLN A 191 -9.06 -2.32 -11.29
C GLN A 191 -7.80 -2.48 -10.44
N PHE A 192 -6.67 -2.89 -11.04
CA PHE A 192 -5.41 -3.05 -10.31
C PHE A 192 -4.79 -1.72 -9.88
N ALA A 193 -5.22 -0.63 -10.50
CA ALA A 193 -4.81 0.71 -10.15
C ALA A 193 -5.70 1.37 -9.08
N MET A 194 -6.88 0.79 -8.80
CA MET A 194 -7.79 1.36 -7.80
C MET A 194 -7.21 1.27 -6.40
N LEU A 195 -7.29 2.37 -5.65
CA LEU A 195 -6.77 2.45 -4.28
C LEU A 195 -7.37 1.42 -3.31
N PRO A 196 -8.69 1.10 -3.36
CA PRO A 196 -9.25 0.06 -2.51
C PRO A 196 -8.96 -1.36 -2.98
N TYR A 197 -8.36 -1.56 -4.18
CA TYR A 197 -8.03 -2.90 -4.66
C TYR A 197 -7.02 -3.60 -3.74
N ARG A 198 -7.32 -4.84 -3.38
CA ARG A 198 -6.48 -5.68 -2.51
C ARG A 198 -5.91 -6.83 -3.31
N ASN A 199 -4.60 -6.94 -3.33
CA ASN A 199 -3.92 -8.14 -3.79
C ASN A 199 -3.27 -8.84 -2.58
N PHE A 200 -2.86 -10.10 -2.74
CA PHE A 200 -2.23 -10.86 -1.67
C PHE A 200 -1.23 -11.88 -2.23
N SER A 201 -0.19 -12.14 -1.45
CA SER A 201 0.90 -13.02 -1.89
C SER A 201 1.56 -13.73 -0.72
N PRO A 202 2.16 -14.92 -0.93
CA PRO A 202 2.97 -15.57 0.09
C PRO A 202 4.12 -14.65 0.54
N PRO A 203 4.40 -14.53 1.86
CA PRO A 203 5.37 -13.57 2.38
C PRO A 203 6.82 -13.84 1.97
N GLU A 204 7.17 -15.06 1.58
CA GLU A 204 8.50 -15.45 1.11
C GLU A 204 8.76 -15.07 -0.36
N MET A 205 7.71 -14.81 -1.13
CA MET A 205 7.83 -14.52 -2.56
C MET A 205 8.46 -13.16 -2.83
N ARG A 206 9.13 -13.06 -3.98
CA ARG A 206 9.79 -11.84 -4.46
C ARG A 206 9.29 -11.53 -5.85
N PHE A 207 8.56 -10.41 -5.96
CA PHE A 207 8.03 -9.97 -7.24
C PHE A 207 8.83 -8.79 -7.76
N TRP A 208 9.17 -8.83 -9.03
CA TRP A 208 9.98 -7.79 -9.69
C TRP A 208 9.28 -6.42 -9.77
N ASP A 209 8.00 -6.36 -9.50
CA ASP A 209 7.14 -5.18 -9.51
C ASP A 209 6.53 -4.83 -8.13
N THR A 210 7.06 -5.43 -7.07
CA THR A 210 6.59 -5.21 -5.68
C THR A 210 7.73 -4.70 -4.81
N GLY A 211 7.49 -3.55 -4.20
CA GLY A 211 8.33 -2.87 -3.22
C GLY A 211 7.57 -2.63 -1.91
N PHE A 212 7.89 -1.54 -1.22
CA PHE A 212 7.23 -1.17 0.04
C PHE A 212 7.56 0.27 0.46
N ARG A 213 6.80 0.78 1.41
CA ARG A 213 7.10 1.96 2.23
C ARG A 213 6.91 1.65 3.70
N CYS A 214 7.44 2.48 4.60
CA CYS A 214 7.30 2.26 6.04
C CYS A 214 6.33 3.26 6.67
N ALA A 215 5.82 2.87 7.85
CA ALA A 215 4.94 3.68 8.68
C ALA A 215 5.41 3.67 10.15
N LYS A 216 4.89 4.58 10.95
CA LYS A 216 5.13 4.66 12.39
C LYS A 216 3.90 5.20 13.08
N SER A 217 3.52 4.61 14.22
CA SER A 217 2.42 5.15 15.03
C SER A 217 2.78 6.54 15.56
N ALA A 218 1.84 7.48 15.50
CA ALA A 218 2.00 8.76 16.16
C ALA A 218 1.81 8.54 17.66
N THR A 219 2.84 8.86 18.47
CA THR A 219 2.71 8.80 19.92
C THR A 219 1.71 9.85 20.37
N ARG A 220 0.69 9.49 21.14
CA ARG A 220 -0.19 10.49 21.79
C ARG A 220 0.68 11.40 22.66
N ARG A 221 0.63 12.72 22.40
CA ARG A 221 1.15 13.70 23.36
C ARG A 221 0.36 13.54 24.67
N GLY A 222 0.93 12.81 25.67
CA GLY A 222 0.28 12.71 26.98
C GLY A 222 0.51 11.43 27.78
N GLN A 223 1.02 10.35 27.22
CA GLN A 223 1.53 9.24 28.04
C GLN A 223 2.99 9.53 28.40
N ARG A 224 3.20 10.39 29.42
CA ARG A 224 4.43 10.37 30.21
C ARG A 224 4.43 9.01 30.91
N ASP A 225 5.55 8.31 30.81
CA ASP A 225 5.85 7.06 31.52
C ASP A 225 5.39 7.19 32.98
N ALA A 226 4.28 6.57 33.32
CA ALA A 226 4.02 6.19 34.69
C ALA A 226 4.93 5.01 34.96
N GLY A 227 6.14 5.29 35.48
CA GLY A 227 7.04 4.26 35.98
C GLY A 227 6.32 3.34 36.95
N PRO A 228 6.78 2.08 37.10
CA PRO A 228 6.15 1.12 37.96
C PRO A 228 6.09 1.66 39.39
N LYS A 229 4.87 1.80 39.94
CA LYS A 229 4.69 1.98 41.38
C LYS A 229 5.13 0.68 42.03
N MET A 230 6.32 0.72 42.67
CA MET A 230 6.68 -0.32 43.64
C MET A 230 5.69 -0.27 44.80
N GLN A 231 5.03 -1.36 45.04
CA GLN A 231 4.51 -1.81 46.32
C GLN A 231 5.13 -3.14 46.68
#